data_38ef2967d7d0347014c7f1b7bce9bd1f
#
_entry.id   38ef2967d7d0347014c7f1b7bce9bd1f
#
_cell.length_a   1.000
_cell.length_b   1.000
_cell.length_c   1.000
_cell.angle_alpha   90.00
_cell.angle_beta   90.00
_cell.angle_gamma   90.00
#
_symmetry.space_group_name_H-M   'P 1'
#
loop_
_entity.id
_entity.type
_entity.pdbx_description
1 polymer ?
#
loop_
_entity_poly.entity_id
_entity_poly.type
_entity_poly.pdbx_seq_one_letter_code
_entity_poly.pdbx_strand_id
1 'polypeptide(L)'
;GQYPWSTPRREPDVPEILSGFFNGRTCGTPLAAIIRNTNTQSGDYANLVARPRPGHADLTGRMRYGGANDPRGSGHFSGRATAPMAFAGAICLQMLKARGIRIGARALEIAGVRDIEIDPADAAFDTAAKEFPTVDDACGERMKAAIHAAYERQDSVGGIVEAVAVGLPAGIGGPFFDRLSCRLGTMALADRKSVV
;
A
#
# COMPACT_ATOMS: atom_id res chain seq x y z
N GLY A 1 11.70 -5.13 8.49
CA GLY A 1 10.49 -4.98 9.23
C GLY A 1 10.65 -4.48 10.63
N GLN A 2 9.64 -3.79 11.09
CA GLN A 2 9.56 -3.30 12.46
C GLN A 2 8.91 -4.35 13.38
N TYR A 3 8.09 -5.22 12.83
CA TYR A 3 7.26 -6.18 13.57
C TYR A 3 7.45 -7.62 13.06
N PRO A 4 7.16 -8.65 13.89
CA PRO A 4 7.29 -10.06 13.50
C PRO A 4 6.45 -10.46 12.29
N TRP A 5 5.30 -9.80 12.09
CA TRP A 5 4.40 -10.02 10.94
C TRP A 5 4.77 -9.20 9.69
N SER A 6 5.79 -8.36 9.74
CA SER A 6 6.24 -7.58 8.62
C SER A 6 7.46 -8.21 7.92
N THR A 7 7.79 -7.74 6.72
CA THR A 7 8.99 -8.22 6.00
C THR A 7 10.25 -8.10 6.87
N PRO A 8 11.20 -9.05 6.79
CA PRO A 8 12.47 -8.96 7.54
C PRO A 8 13.39 -7.83 7.02
N ARG A 9 13.12 -7.28 5.85
CA ARG A 9 13.92 -6.18 5.29
C ARG A 9 13.73 -4.91 6.12
N ARG A 10 14.86 -4.24 6.39
CA ARG A 10 14.89 -2.95 7.09
C ARG A 10 15.47 -1.92 6.13
N GLU A 11 14.62 -1.05 5.64
CA GLU A 11 15.00 0.07 4.78
C GLU A 11 14.46 1.36 5.42
N PRO A 12 15.15 2.49 5.34
CA PRO A 12 14.71 3.74 5.95
C PRO A 12 13.49 4.32 5.24
N ASP A 13 13.29 4.00 3.95
CA ASP A 13 12.20 4.48 3.08
C ASP A 13 11.94 6.00 3.17
N VAL A 14 13.01 6.78 3.44
CA VAL A 14 12.93 8.24 3.57
C VAL A 14 12.87 8.87 2.18
N PRO A 15 11.83 9.67 1.86
CA PRO A 15 11.75 10.39 0.61
C PRO A 15 12.73 11.57 0.58
N GLU A 16 13.53 11.65 -0.46
CA GLU A 16 14.39 12.79 -0.80
C GLU A 16 13.66 13.67 -1.82
N ILE A 17 13.22 14.86 -1.43
CA ILE A 17 12.51 15.76 -2.32
C ILE A 17 13.52 16.51 -3.19
N LEU A 18 13.39 16.39 -4.51
CA LEU A 18 14.32 16.94 -5.48
C LEU A 18 13.85 18.29 -6.05
N SER A 19 12.53 18.50 -6.14
CA SER A 19 11.94 19.73 -6.67
C SER A 19 10.52 19.94 -6.16
N GLY A 20 9.97 21.13 -6.40
CA GLY A 20 8.57 21.46 -6.07
C GLY A 20 8.32 21.85 -4.63
N PHE A 21 9.38 21.96 -3.79
CA PHE A 21 9.27 22.25 -2.37
C PHE A 21 10.32 23.26 -1.93
N PHE A 22 9.89 24.30 -1.24
CA PHE A 22 10.75 25.37 -0.73
C PHE A 22 10.22 25.94 0.58
N ASN A 23 11.07 26.12 1.58
CA ASN A 23 10.73 26.67 2.89
C ASN A 23 9.50 26.01 3.55
N GLY A 24 9.43 24.68 3.52
CA GLY A 24 8.36 23.92 4.16
C GLY A 24 7.04 23.89 3.39
N ARG A 25 7.00 24.37 2.13
CA ARG A 25 5.77 24.43 1.33
C ARG A 25 6.02 24.01 -0.12
N THR A 26 4.98 23.49 -0.75
CA THR A 26 4.97 23.30 -2.21
C THR A 26 4.94 24.66 -2.91
N CYS A 27 5.71 24.82 -4.00
CA CYS A 27 5.89 26.09 -4.67
C CYS A 27 5.22 26.19 -6.05
N GLY A 28 4.29 25.24 -6.36
CA GLY A 28 3.53 25.26 -7.62
C GLY A 28 4.27 24.69 -8.84
N THR A 29 5.55 24.35 -8.71
CA THR A 29 6.29 23.59 -9.73
C THR A 29 6.09 22.08 -9.52
N PRO A 30 6.43 21.22 -10.51
CA PRO A 30 6.34 19.77 -10.34
C PRO A 30 7.11 19.30 -9.12
N LEU A 31 6.44 18.52 -8.26
CA LEU A 31 7.04 17.90 -7.09
C LEU A 31 7.65 16.54 -7.51
N ALA A 32 8.96 16.41 -7.33
CA ALA A 32 9.67 15.17 -7.57
C ALA A 32 10.36 14.70 -6.29
N ALA A 33 10.35 13.40 -6.05
CA ALA A 33 11.04 12.78 -4.92
C ALA A 33 11.62 11.43 -5.32
N ILE A 34 12.67 11.01 -4.60
CA ILE A 34 13.30 9.69 -4.72
C ILE A 34 13.21 8.99 -3.36
N ILE A 35 12.86 7.71 -3.39
CA ILE A 35 13.04 6.79 -2.25
C ILE A 35 14.12 5.81 -2.65
N ARG A 36 15.30 5.92 -2.00
CA ARG A 36 16.46 5.11 -2.35
C ARG A 36 16.31 3.69 -1.82
N ASN A 37 16.56 2.71 -2.70
CA ASN A 37 16.69 1.32 -2.29
C ASN A 37 18.11 1.08 -1.76
N THR A 38 18.24 0.88 -0.46
CA THR A 38 19.53 0.68 0.22
C THR A 38 19.86 -0.78 0.45
N ASN A 39 18.92 -1.70 0.26
CA ASN A 39 19.08 -3.14 0.47
C ASN A 39 18.88 -3.91 -0.85
N THR A 40 19.74 -3.67 -1.83
CA THR A 40 19.72 -4.35 -3.12
C THR A 40 20.43 -5.70 -3.05
N GLN A 41 19.76 -6.78 -3.47
CA GLN A 41 20.31 -8.13 -3.58
C GLN A 41 20.13 -8.64 -5.01
N SER A 42 20.80 -8.01 -5.95
CA SER A 42 20.63 -8.28 -7.40
C SER A 42 21.00 -9.72 -7.79
N GLY A 43 21.89 -10.39 -7.03
CA GLY A 43 22.27 -11.79 -7.24
C GLY A 43 21.13 -12.78 -7.11
N ASP A 44 20.14 -12.51 -6.24
CA ASP A 44 18.98 -13.38 -6.02
C ASP A 44 18.08 -13.52 -7.26
N TYR A 45 18.24 -12.63 -8.22
CA TYR A 45 17.41 -12.56 -9.42
C TYR A 45 18.09 -13.16 -10.67
N ALA A 46 19.33 -13.67 -10.56
CA ALA A 46 20.08 -14.15 -11.69
C ALA A 46 19.40 -15.31 -12.47
N ASN A 47 18.68 -16.16 -11.75
CA ASN A 47 18.02 -17.35 -12.32
C ASN A 47 16.60 -17.07 -12.85
N LEU A 48 16.01 -15.88 -12.59
CA LEU A 48 14.60 -15.62 -12.91
C LEU A 48 14.30 -15.55 -14.39
N VAL A 49 15.30 -15.27 -15.21
CA VAL A 49 15.16 -15.31 -16.68
C VAL A 49 14.89 -16.74 -17.16
N ALA A 50 15.59 -17.73 -16.58
CA ALA A 50 15.44 -19.14 -16.95
C ALA A 50 14.32 -19.85 -16.15
N ARG A 51 14.08 -19.41 -14.92
CA ARG A 51 13.12 -20.03 -13.98
C ARG A 51 12.22 -18.97 -13.36
N PRO A 52 11.20 -18.49 -14.09
CA PRO A 52 10.26 -17.51 -13.57
C PRO A 52 9.48 -18.07 -12.37
N ARG A 53 9.26 -17.21 -11.38
CA ARG A 53 8.54 -17.60 -10.15
C ARG A 53 7.05 -17.78 -10.43
N PRO A 54 6.43 -18.85 -9.93
CA PRO A 54 4.98 -18.99 -9.92
C PRO A 54 4.30 -17.84 -9.15
N GLY A 55 3.12 -17.42 -9.57
CA GLY A 55 2.37 -16.34 -8.91
C GLY A 55 3.03 -14.95 -9.01
N HIS A 56 4.04 -14.79 -9.88
CA HIS A 56 4.76 -13.53 -10.10
C HIS A 56 4.69 -13.11 -11.58
N ALA A 57 4.94 -11.84 -11.86
CA ALA A 57 4.91 -11.32 -13.23
C ALA A 57 6.20 -11.56 -14.03
N ASP A 58 7.09 -12.45 -13.61
CA ASP A 58 8.37 -12.69 -14.26
C ASP A 58 8.18 -13.19 -15.70
N LEU A 59 7.34 -14.21 -15.90
CA LEU A 59 7.06 -14.76 -17.23
C LEU A 59 6.23 -13.82 -18.08
N THR A 60 5.11 -13.34 -17.55
CA THR A 60 4.18 -12.47 -18.28
C THR A 60 4.79 -11.13 -18.63
N GLY A 61 5.61 -10.56 -17.74
CA GLY A 61 6.38 -9.35 -18.01
C GLY A 61 7.40 -9.56 -19.12
N ARG A 62 8.13 -10.68 -19.10
CA ARG A 62 9.05 -11.04 -20.19
C ARG A 62 8.34 -11.16 -21.54
N MET A 63 7.19 -11.83 -21.58
CA MET A 63 6.39 -11.96 -22.80
C MET A 63 5.90 -10.59 -23.28
N ARG A 64 5.36 -9.77 -22.39
CA ARG A 64 4.82 -8.45 -22.74
C ARG A 64 5.87 -7.50 -23.30
N TYR A 65 7.07 -7.52 -22.78
CA TYR A 65 8.16 -6.60 -23.14
C TYR A 65 9.22 -7.23 -24.05
N GLY A 66 8.96 -8.41 -24.62
CA GLY A 66 9.90 -9.10 -25.51
C GLY A 66 11.27 -9.39 -24.84
N GLY A 67 11.30 -9.55 -23.53
CA GLY A 67 12.52 -9.80 -22.77
C GLY A 67 13.34 -8.55 -22.42
N ALA A 68 12.88 -7.35 -22.78
CA ALA A 68 13.58 -6.08 -22.48
C ALA A 68 13.39 -5.56 -21.04
N ASN A 69 12.53 -6.20 -20.25
CA ASN A 69 12.34 -5.83 -18.85
C ASN A 69 13.53 -6.26 -17.99
N ASP A 70 13.96 -5.41 -17.06
CA ASP A 70 14.95 -5.78 -16.04
C ASP A 70 14.32 -6.72 -15.00
N PRO A 71 14.77 -7.98 -14.85
CA PRO A 71 14.22 -8.93 -13.88
C PRO A 71 14.66 -8.62 -12.43
N ARG A 72 15.71 -7.81 -12.23
CA ARG A 72 16.25 -7.52 -10.90
C ARG A 72 15.25 -6.74 -10.07
N GLY A 73 14.97 -7.23 -8.87
CA GLY A 73 14.00 -6.62 -7.96
C GLY A 73 12.57 -6.60 -8.50
N SER A 74 12.28 -7.30 -9.60
CA SER A 74 10.99 -7.32 -10.32
C SER A 74 10.59 -5.97 -10.95
N GLY A 75 11.43 -4.94 -10.88
CA GLY A 75 11.16 -3.62 -11.45
C GLY A 75 9.80 -3.06 -11.02
N HIS A 76 9.03 -2.58 -11.98
CA HIS A 76 7.68 -2.04 -11.73
C HIS A 76 6.60 -3.09 -11.37
N PHE A 77 6.94 -4.38 -11.42
CA PHE A 77 6.10 -5.45 -10.88
C PHE A 77 6.38 -5.75 -9.40
N SER A 78 7.28 -5.01 -8.76
CA SER A 78 7.57 -5.16 -7.34
C SER A 78 6.49 -4.50 -6.48
N GLY A 79 6.14 -5.13 -5.35
CA GLY A 79 5.33 -4.48 -4.31
C GLY A 79 5.95 -3.20 -3.74
N ARG A 80 7.27 -2.98 -3.95
CA ARG A 80 7.96 -1.73 -3.60
C ARG A 80 7.42 -0.52 -4.35
N ALA A 81 6.79 -0.68 -5.51
CA ALA A 81 6.15 0.40 -6.25
C ALA A 81 4.99 1.07 -5.47
N THR A 82 4.52 0.47 -4.38
CA THR A 82 3.55 1.11 -3.46
C THR A 82 4.16 2.24 -2.63
N ALA A 83 5.47 2.25 -2.37
CA ALA A 83 6.11 3.30 -1.58
C ALA A 83 5.97 4.72 -2.20
N PRO A 84 6.22 4.94 -3.51
CA PRO A 84 5.91 6.22 -4.16
C PRO A 84 4.42 6.59 -4.11
N MET A 85 3.52 5.61 -4.19
CA MET A 85 2.08 5.85 -4.07
C MET A 85 1.72 6.30 -2.65
N ALA A 86 2.29 5.67 -1.62
CA ALA A 86 2.11 6.08 -0.23
C ALA A 86 2.65 7.50 0.02
N PHE A 87 3.80 7.86 -0.55
CA PHE A 87 4.33 9.22 -0.49
C PHE A 87 3.37 10.26 -1.11
N ALA A 88 2.87 10.00 -2.32
CA ALA A 88 1.89 10.87 -2.97
C ALA A 88 0.58 10.94 -2.15
N GLY A 89 0.12 9.80 -1.63
CA GLY A 89 -1.06 9.70 -0.76
C GLY A 89 -0.92 10.55 0.52
N ALA A 90 0.25 10.55 1.16
CA ALA A 90 0.51 11.35 2.35
C ALA A 90 0.41 12.86 2.08
N ILE A 91 0.80 13.32 0.90
CA ILE A 91 0.62 14.71 0.47
C ILE A 91 -0.87 15.01 0.26
N CYS A 92 -1.57 14.12 -0.45
CA CYS A 92 -3.01 14.26 -0.69
C CYS A 92 -3.81 14.28 0.63
N LEU A 93 -3.46 13.46 1.61
CA LEU A 93 -4.10 13.46 2.93
C LEU A 93 -3.99 14.82 3.63
N GLN A 94 -2.83 15.48 3.57
CA GLN A 94 -2.64 16.82 4.12
C GLN A 94 -3.54 17.85 3.42
N MET A 95 -3.63 17.75 2.08
CA MET A 95 -4.48 18.65 1.27
C MET A 95 -5.97 18.45 1.57
N LEU A 96 -6.40 17.20 1.74
CA LEU A 96 -7.79 16.84 2.06
C LEU A 96 -8.14 17.29 3.48
N LYS A 97 -7.25 17.04 4.45
CA LYS A 97 -7.42 17.49 5.84
C LYS A 97 -7.60 19.01 5.94
N ALA A 98 -6.83 19.78 5.16
CA ALA A 98 -6.96 21.25 5.10
C ALA A 98 -8.31 21.71 4.53
N ARG A 99 -9.05 20.82 3.85
CA ARG A 99 -10.41 21.04 3.31
C ARG A 99 -11.52 20.43 4.18
N GLY A 100 -11.20 19.95 5.37
CA GLY A 100 -12.16 19.31 6.27
C GLY A 100 -12.54 17.88 5.87
N ILE A 101 -11.81 17.27 4.93
CA ILE A 101 -12.04 15.88 4.51
C ILE A 101 -11.09 14.98 5.29
N ARG A 102 -11.65 13.99 5.99
CA ARG A 102 -10.90 12.99 6.75
C ARG A 102 -10.93 11.65 5.99
N ILE A 103 -9.77 11.03 5.89
CA ILE A 103 -9.60 9.67 5.37
C ILE A 103 -9.08 8.81 6.51
N GLY A 104 -9.73 7.68 6.76
CA GLY A 104 -9.29 6.65 7.70
C GLY A 104 -9.25 5.29 7.02
N ALA A 105 -8.46 4.38 7.57
CA ALA A 105 -8.41 3.00 7.11
C ALA A 105 -8.11 2.06 8.27
N ARG A 106 -8.61 0.81 8.17
CA ARG A 106 -8.35 -0.25 9.16
C ARG A 106 -8.27 -1.63 8.52
N ALA A 107 -7.65 -2.57 9.20
CA ALA A 107 -7.80 -3.98 8.92
C ALA A 107 -9.15 -4.45 9.51
N LEU A 108 -10.16 -4.59 8.65
CA LEU A 108 -11.49 -5.02 9.07
C LEU A 108 -11.53 -6.50 9.42
N GLU A 109 -10.80 -7.32 8.66
CA GLU A 109 -10.77 -8.77 8.87
C GLU A 109 -9.43 -9.35 8.44
N ILE A 110 -8.89 -10.30 9.20
CA ILE A 110 -7.75 -11.13 8.80
C ILE A 110 -8.02 -12.57 9.24
N ALA A 111 -7.88 -13.53 8.33
CA ALA A 111 -8.06 -14.95 8.58
C ALA A 111 -9.44 -15.31 9.20
N GLY A 112 -10.50 -14.58 8.84
CA GLY A 112 -11.83 -14.75 9.40
C GLY A 112 -12.03 -14.11 10.79
N VAL A 113 -10.99 -13.54 11.39
CA VAL A 113 -11.12 -12.74 12.62
C VAL A 113 -11.50 -11.31 12.22
N ARG A 114 -12.69 -10.87 12.65
CA ARG A 114 -13.24 -9.57 12.29
C ARG A 114 -13.10 -8.59 13.44
N ASP A 115 -12.79 -7.34 13.11
CA ASP A 115 -12.78 -6.19 14.01
C ASP A 115 -14.22 -5.75 14.35
N ILE A 116 -14.39 -4.92 15.37
CA ILE A 116 -15.69 -4.40 15.77
C ILE A 116 -16.29 -3.46 14.72
N GLU A 117 -17.61 -3.41 14.65
CA GLU A 117 -18.30 -2.41 13.81
C GLU A 117 -18.29 -1.04 14.53
N ILE A 118 -17.99 0.01 13.78
CA ILE A 118 -18.03 1.40 14.25
C ILE A 118 -18.66 2.29 13.19
N ASP A 119 -19.15 3.45 13.62
CA ASP A 119 -19.59 4.49 12.69
C ASP A 119 -18.39 5.00 11.87
N PRO A 120 -18.46 5.03 10.54
CA PRO A 120 -17.41 5.61 9.69
C PRO A 120 -17.02 7.04 10.05
N ALA A 121 -17.92 7.81 10.68
CA ALA A 121 -17.64 9.15 11.15
C ALA A 121 -16.81 9.18 12.44
N ASP A 122 -16.70 8.07 13.19
CA ASP A 122 -15.93 7.99 14.41
C ASP A 122 -14.43 8.21 14.14
N ALA A 123 -13.78 8.96 15.04
CA ALA A 123 -12.34 9.21 14.97
C ALA A 123 -11.52 7.93 15.18
N ALA A 124 -12.06 6.93 15.90
CA ALA A 124 -11.41 5.64 16.11
C ALA A 124 -11.14 4.85 14.81
N PHE A 125 -11.76 5.27 13.68
CA PHE A 125 -11.47 4.72 12.36
C PHE A 125 -10.06 5.08 11.83
N ASP A 126 -9.41 6.11 12.40
CA ASP A 126 -8.05 6.48 12.04
C ASP A 126 -7.05 5.64 12.85
N THR A 127 -6.73 4.46 12.33
CA THR A 127 -5.82 3.51 12.96
C THR A 127 -4.37 3.66 12.50
N ALA A 128 -4.06 4.68 11.68
CA ALA A 128 -2.75 4.84 11.05
C ALA A 128 -1.58 4.99 12.04
N ALA A 129 -1.85 5.49 13.24
CA ALA A 129 -0.85 5.65 14.30
C ALA A 129 -0.68 4.39 15.18
N LYS A 130 -1.53 3.38 15.02
CA LYS A 130 -1.47 2.16 15.82
C LYS A 130 -0.43 1.19 15.26
N GLU A 131 0.15 0.40 16.15
CA GLU A 131 1.08 -0.67 15.77
C GLU A 131 0.40 -1.71 14.85
N PHE A 132 -0.85 -2.04 15.17
CA PHE A 132 -1.69 -2.90 14.35
C PHE A 132 -3.00 -2.15 14.03
N PRO A 133 -3.39 -2.06 12.75
CA PRO A 133 -4.42 -1.11 12.32
C PRO A 133 -5.84 -1.65 12.52
N THR A 134 -6.21 -1.98 13.75
CA THR A 134 -7.58 -2.35 14.18
C THR A 134 -8.15 -1.31 15.13
N VAL A 135 -9.47 -1.23 15.21
CA VAL A 135 -10.18 -0.37 16.17
C VAL A 135 -10.07 -0.98 17.56
N ASP A 136 -10.43 -2.26 17.68
CA ASP A 136 -10.28 -3.02 18.92
C ASP A 136 -8.94 -3.76 18.95
N ASP A 137 -8.13 -3.46 19.96
CA ASP A 137 -6.82 -4.07 20.14
C ASP A 137 -6.92 -5.58 20.45
N ALA A 138 -7.97 -6.03 21.12
CA ALA A 138 -8.18 -7.45 21.38
C ALA A 138 -8.46 -8.23 20.08
N CYS A 139 -9.18 -7.64 19.13
CA CYS A 139 -9.34 -8.19 17.78
C CYS A 139 -7.99 -8.22 17.06
N GLY A 140 -7.21 -7.15 17.19
CA GLY A 140 -5.86 -7.06 16.62
C GLY A 140 -4.95 -8.18 17.11
N GLU A 141 -4.95 -8.49 18.41
CA GLU A 141 -4.13 -9.59 18.96
C GLU A 141 -4.58 -10.96 18.43
N ARG A 142 -5.88 -11.18 18.23
CA ARG A 142 -6.37 -12.42 17.62
C ARG A 142 -5.96 -12.54 16.14
N MET A 143 -5.97 -11.42 15.39
CA MET A 143 -5.49 -11.38 14.01
C MET A 143 -3.99 -11.66 13.92
N LYS A 144 -3.18 -11.09 14.81
CA LYS A 144 -1.73 -11.37 14.91
C LYS A 144 -1.47 -12.84 15.19
N ALA A 145 -2.22 -13.46 16.11
CA ALA A 145 -2.11 -14.88 16.40
C ALA A 145 -2.44 -15.76 15.17
N ALA A 146 -3.46 -15.39 14.39
CA ALA A 146 -3.81 -16.09 13.16
C ALA A 146 -2.73 -15.98 12.08
N ILE A 147 -2.12 -14.80 11.94
CA ILE A 147 -0.98 -14.58 11.04
C ILE A 147 0.20 -15.47 11.46
N HIS A 148 0.52 -15.49 12.75
CA HIS A 148 1.62 -16.30 13.27
C HIS A 148 1.40 -17.80 13.05
N ALA A 149 0.19 -18.28 13.29
CA ALA A 149 -0.17 -19.69 13.04
C ALA A 149 -0.04 -20.07 11.55
N ALA A 150 -0.34 -19.16 10.63
CA ALA A 150 -0.11 -19.39 9.20
C ALA A 150 1.40 -19.40 8.88
N TYR A 151 2.15 -18.47 9.45
CA TYR A 151 3.60 -18.42 9.27
C TYR A 151 4.31 -19.72 9.71
N GLU A 152 3.91 -20.30 10.86
CA GLU A 152 4.44 -21.59 11.33
C GLU A 152 4.19 -22.74 10.35
N ARG A 153 3.08 -22.69 9.61
CA ARG A 153 2.76 -23.65 8.55
C ARG A 153 3.36 -23.30 7.19
N GLN A 154 4.17 -22.24 7.10
CA GLN A 154 4.70 -21.68 5.85
C GLN A 154 3.59 -21.34 4.85
N ASP A 155 2.49 -20.83 5.35
CA ASP A 155 1.30 -20.43 4.61
C ASP A 155 1.02 -18.93 4.78
N SER A 156 0.00 -18.42 4.12
CA SER A 156 -0.46 -17.04 4.22
C SER A 156 -1.96 -16.98 4.49
N VAL A 157 -2.42 -15.86 5.00
CA VAL A 157 -3.83 -15.56 5.23
C VAL A 157 -4.24 -14.34 4.42
N GLY A 158 -5.50 -14.32 4.01
CA GLY A 158 -6.13 -13.16 3.41
C GLY A 158 -6.80 -12.27 4.46
N GLY A 159 -7.31 -11.14 4.00
CA GLY A 159 -8.02 -10.19 4.86
C GLY A 159 -8.80 -9.16 4.07
N ILE A 160 -9.48 -8.28 4.79
CA ILE A 160 -10.25 -7.15 4.26
C ILE A 160 -9.70 -5.87 4.89
N VAL A 161 -9.32 -4.92 4.06
CA VAL A 161 -9.01 -3.56 4.47
C VAL A 161 -10.24 -2.70 4.18
N GLU A 162 -10.67 -1.94 5.16
CA GLU A 162 -11.74 -0.97 5.01
C GLU A 162 -11.17 0.44 5.08
N ALA A 163 -11.59 1.30 4.15
CA ALA A 163 -11.21 2.70 4.13
C ALA A 163 -12.47 3.58 4.03
N VAL A 164 -12.44 4.70 4.73
CA VAL A 164 -13.55 5.67 4.75
C VAL A 164 -13.06 7.06 4.38
N ALA A 165 -13.94 7.83 3.76
CA ALA A 165 -13.77 9.25 3.52
C ALA A 165 -14.96 10.01 4.10
N VAL A 166 -14.73 10.94 5.02
CA VAL A 166 -15.75 11.74 5.67
C VAL A 166 -15.57 13.21 5.31
N GLY A 167 -16.67 13.92 5.13
CA GLY A 167 -16.64 15.34 4.77
C GLY A 167 -16.48 15.60 3.26
N LEU A 168 -16.71 14.60 2.43
CA LEU A 168 -16.70 14.78 0.97
C LEU A 168 -17.90 15.67 0.55
N PRO A 169 -17.66 16.70 -0.29
CA PRO A 169 -18.75 17.49 -0.82
C PRO A 169 -19.60 16.67 -1.81
N ALA A 170 -20.90 16.99 -1.86
CA ALA A 170 -21.77 16.41 -2.88
C ALA A 170 -21.32 16.85 -4.29
N GLY A 171 -21.53 15.99 -5.29
CA GLY A 171 -21.24 16.28 -6.70
C GLY A 171 -19.80 16.02 -7.14
N ILE A 172 -18.97 15.39 -6.33
CA ILE A 172 -17.66 14.92 -6.78
C ILE A 172 -17.75 13.67 -7.66
N GLY A 173 -16.79 13.52 -8.57
CA GLY A 173 -16.78 12.44 -9.56
C GLY A 173 -17.47 12.87 -10.86
N GLY A 174 -17.42 11.99 -11.85
CA GLY A 174 -18.00 12.20 -13.17
C GLY A 174 -18.98 11.11 -13.55
N PRO A 175 -19.79 11.32 -14.61
CA PRO A 175 -20.67 10.29 -15.12
C PRO A 175 -19.87 9.21 -15.88
N PHE A 176 -20.46 8.03 -16.03
CA PHE A 176 -19.96 6.89 -16.79
C PHE A 176 -18.57 6.43 -16.33
N PHE A 177 -17.52 6.72 -17.09
CA PHE A 177 -16.18 6.16 -16.93
C PHE A 177 -15.33 6.85 -15.86
N ASP A 178 -15.68 8.08 -15.46
CA ASP A 178 -14.92 8.89 -14.52
C ASP A 178 -15.57 8.99 -13.14
N ARG A 179 -16.36 8.00 -12.78
CA ARG A 179 -16.99 7.89 -11.46
C ARG A 179 -15.92 7.78 -10.37
N LEU A 180 -16.23 8.30 -9.20
CA LEU A 180 -15.36 8.15 -8.02
C LEU A 180 -15.04 6.68 -7.74
N SER A 181 -16.04 5.78 -7.84
CA SER A 181 -15.84 4.33 -7.68
C SER A 181 -14.88 3.74 -8.70
N CYS A 182 -14.88 4.20 -9.96
CA CYS A 182 -13.93 3.75 -10.97
C CYS A 182 -12.50 4.18 -10.61
N ARG A 183 -12.31 5.40 -10.15
CA ARG A 183 -11.00 5.91 -9.73
C ARG A 183 -10.49 5.20 -8.48
N LEU A 184 -11.35 4.98 -7.49
CA LEU A 184 -11.02 4.21 -6.29
C LEU A 184 -10.66 2.76 -6.64
N GLY A 185 -11.46 2.11 -7.51
CA GLY A 185 -11.16 0.77 -8.02
C GLY A 185 -9.82 0.71 -8.75
N THR A 186 -9.51 1.70 -9.60
CA THR A 186 -8.22 1.78 -10.27
C THR A 186 -7.06 1.85 -9.28
N MET A 187 -7.19 2.62 -8.21
CA MET A 187 -6.14 2.72 -7.18
C MET A 187 -6.04 1.45 -6.33
N ALA A 188 -7.16 0.84 -5.96
CA ALA A 188 -7.16 -0.42 -5.22
C ALA A 188 -6.50 -1.55 -6.04
N LEU A 189 -6.81 -1.64 -7.34
CA LEU A 189 -6.22 -2.62 -8.25
C LEU A 189 -4.76 -2.31 -8.64
N ALA A 190 -4.28 -1.09 -8.39
CA ALA A 190 -2.87 -0.74 -8.58
C ALA A 190 -1.96 -1.35 -7.49
N ASP A 191 -2.51 -1.72 -6.34
CA ASP A 191 -1.76 -2.53 -5.37
C ASP A 191 -1.65 -3.97 -5.90
N ARG A 192 -0.43 -4.34 -6.27
CA ARG A 192 -0.13 -5.61 -6.90
C ARG A 192 -0.49 -6.83 -6.03
N LYS A 193 -0.47 -6.70 -4.72
CA LYS A 193 -0.69 -7.80 -3.79
C LYS A 193 -2.14 -7.93 -3.29
N SER A 194 -2.95 -6.93 -3.52
CA SER A 194 -4.36 -6.93 -3.12
C SER A 194 -5.28 -7.67 -4.09
N VAL A 195 -4.77 -8.14 -5.24
CA VAL A 195 -5.56 -8.66 -6.37
C VAL A 195 -4.97 -9.96 -6.91
N VAL A 196 -4.49 -10.82 -6.04
CA VAL A 196 -4.05 -12.17 -6.43
C VAL A 196 -5.03 -13.20 -5.89
#